data_29ad7f867f8d9ac327b3f36946ea6d11
#
_entry.id   29ad7f867f8d9ac327b3f36946ea6d11
#
_cell.length_a   1.000
_cell.length_b   1.000
_cell.length_c   1.000
_cell.angle_alpha   90.00
_cell.angle_beta   90.00
_cell.angle_gamma   90.00
#
_symmetry.space_group_name_H-M   'P 1'
#
loop_
_entity.id
_entity.type
_entity.pdbx_description
1 polymer ?
#
loop_
_entity_poly.entity_id
_entity_poly.type
_entity_poly.pdbx_seq_one_letter_code
_entity_poly.pdbx_strand_id
1 'polypeptide(L)'
;MTREEYRRTVKSGGMYTTRDVYGNPRFIIHFLDLVHEDYPGDHCDKMESARRMANKHGGRKYRGRVFGGGFVFQVYGLDLLIDELYNDIYKKDS
;
A
#
# COMPACT_ATOMS: atom_id res chain seq x y z
N MET A 1 -14.29 -8.13 7.55
CA MET A 1 -13.48 -6.99 8.00
C MET A 1 -14.08 -5.70 7.45
N THR A 2 -14.20 -4.67 8.27
CA THR A 2 -14.68 -3.36 7.80
C THR A 2 -13.57 -2.63 7.04
N ARG A 3 -13.97 -1.59 6.30
CA ARG A 3 -13.00 -0.76 5.56
C ARG A 3 -11.97 -0.12 6.50
N GLU A 4 -12.43 0.37 7.65
CA GLU A 4 -11.53 0.98 8.63
C GLU A 4 -10.57 -0.02 9.24
N GLU A 5 -11.04 -1.22 9.55
CA GLU A 5 -10.19 -2.29 10.06
C GLU A 5 -9.14 -2.68 9.02
N TYR A 6 -9.55 -2.81 7.76
CA TYR A 6 -8.63 -3.15 6.68
C TYR A 6 -7.55 -2.08 6.50
N ARG A 7 -7.97 -0.81 6.49
CA ARG A 7 -7.02 0.30 6.38
C ARG A 7 -6.01 0.30 7.53
N ARG A 8 -6.49 0.08 8.74
CA ARG A 8 -5.63 0.02 9.92
C ARG A 8 -4.65 -1.16 9.85
N THR A 9 -5.16 -2.31 9.42
CA THR A 9 -4.33 -3.52 9.28
C THR A 9 -3.23 -3.32 8.27
N VAL A 10 -3.54 -2.77 7.10
CA VAL A 10 -2.54 -2.51 6.07
C VAL A 10 -1.50 -1.51 6.57
N LYS A 11 -1.94 -0.42 7.18
CA LYS A 11 -1.03 0.62 7.66
C LYS A 11 -0.14 0.16 8.81
N SER A 12 -0.55 -0.87 9.55
CA SER A 12 0.28 -1.38 10.65
C SER A 12 1.59 -1.99 10.17
N GLY A 13 1.66 -2.36 8.89
CA GLY A 13 2.89 -2.91 8.31
C GLY A 13 3.87 -1.87 7.81
N GLY A 14 3.51 -0.60 7.84
CA GLY A 14 4.36 0.46 7.33
C GLY A 14 4.74 1.48 8.39
N MET A 15 5.36 2.56 7.94
CA MET A 15 5.79 3.62 8.85
C MET A 15 5.75 4.98 8.17
N TYR A 16 5.52 6.02 8.95
CA TYR A 16 5.66 7.38 8.46
C TYR A 16 7.14 7.73 8.29
N THR A 17 7.43 8.49 7.26
CA THR A 17 8.80 8.97 7.02
C THR A 17 8.86 10.48 7.21
N THR A 18 10.02 11.05 6.92
CA THR A 18 10.20 12.49 6.92
C THR A 18 9.26 13.13 5.90
N ARG A 19 8.83 14.36 6.19
CA ARG A 19 7.94 15.10 5.31
C ARG A 19 8.66 15.48 4.02
N ASP A 20 7.88 15.65 2.95
CA ASP A 20 8.42 16.12 1.69
C ASP A 20 8.74 17.62 1.76
N VAL A 21 9.18 18.21 0.64
CA VAL A 21 9.55 19.62 0.59
C VAL A 21 8.40 20.57 0.88
N TYR A 22 7.16 20.09 0.76
CA TYR A 22 5.96 20.87 1.04
C TYR A 22 5.41 20.63 2.44
N GLY A 23 6.09 19.83 3.24
CA GLY A 23 5.66 19.52 4.61
C GLY A 23 4.64 18.42 4.72
N ASN A 24 4.32 17.72 3.63
CA ASN A 24 3.36 16.63 3.64
C ASN A 24 4.02 15.33 4.11
N PRO A 25 3.40 14.59 5.04
CA PRO A 25 3.97 13.32 5.49
C PRO A 25 3.90 12.26 4.38
N ARG A 26 4.89 11.37 4.39
CA ARG A 26 4.93 10.22 3.49
C ARG A 26 4.82 8.96 4.30
N PHE A 27 4.48 7.86 3.63
CA PHE A 27 4.32 6.57 4.28
C PHE A 27 5.05 5.52 3.46
N ILE A 28 5.88 4.70 4.14
CA ILE A 28 6.60 3.59 3.52
C ILE A 28 5.90 2.30 3.91
N ILE A 29 5.65 1.43 2.94
CA ILE A 29 5.03 0.14 3.20
C ILE A 29 5.61 -0.91 2.26
N HIS A 30 5.88 -2.10 2.79
CA HIS A 30 6.38 -3.22 2.01
C HIS A 30 5.25 -3.78 1.13
N PHE A 31 5.59 -4.31 -0.05
CA PHE A 31 4.56 -4.78 -0.97
C PHE A 31 3.73 -5.93 -0.38
N LEU A 32 4.31 -6.79 0.44
CA LEU A 32 3.57 -7.87 1.08
C LEU A 32 2.56 -7.37 2.10
N ASP A 33 2.86 -6.25 2.76
CA ASP A 33 1.90 -5.63 3.67
C ASP A 33 0.83 -4.86 2.91
N LEU A 34 1.22 -4.25 1.78
CA LEU A 34 0.30 -3.49 0.96
C LEU A 34 -0.78 -4.37 0.34
N VAL A 35 -0.39 -5.49 -0.26
CA VAL A 35 -1.36 -6.39 -0.92
C VAL A 35 -1.87 -7.49 -0.01
N HIS A 36 -1.34 -7.61 1.18
CA HIS A 36 -1.81 -8.51 2.22
C HIS A 36 -2.01 -9.96 1.73
N GLU A 37 -2.02 -10.91 2.66
CA GLU A 37 -2.17 -12.32 2.32
C GLU A 37 -3.56 -12.67 1.77
N ASP A 38 -4.56 -11.82 2.01
CA ASP A 38 -5.91 -12.02 1.47
C ASP A 38 -6.00 -11.72 -0.02
N TYR A 39 -5.00 -11.04 -0.59
CA TYR A 39 -4.99 -10.74 -2.01
C TYR A 39 -4.58 -11.98 -2.79
N PRO A 40 -5.34 -12.37 -3.84
CA PRO A 40 -5.06 -13.61 -4.57
C PRO A 40 -3.75 -13.54 -5.36
N GLY A 41 -3.11 -14.71 -5.51
CA GLY A 41 -1.90 -14.84 -6.30
C GLY A 41 -0.70 -15.26 -5.48
N ASP A 42 0.36 -15.66 -6.17
CA ASP A 42 1.62 -16.01 -5.53
C ASP A 42 2.45 -14.75 -5.25
N HIS A 43 3.68 -14.96 -4.76
CA HIS A 43 4.58 -13.86 -4.39
C HIS A 43 4.86 -12.91 -5.57
N CYS A 44 5.08 -13.46 -6.78
CA CYS A 44 5.37 -12.65 -7.96
C CYS A 44 4.15 -11.86 -8.40
N ASP A 45 2.97 -12.48 -8.37
CA ASP A 45 1.71 -11.83 -8.73
C ASP A 45 1.42 -10.68 -7.77
N LYS A 46 1.66 -10.88 -6.47
CA LYS A 46 1.46 -9.84 -5.47
C LYS A 46 2.41 -8.68 -5.68
N MET A 47 3.66 -8.96 -6.03
CA MET A 47 4.63 -7.91 -6.30
C MET A 47 4.23 -7.07 -7.51
N GLU A 48 3.77 -7.71 -8.59
CA GLU A 48 3.30 -7.00 -9.78
C GLU A 48 2.07 -6.17 -9.50
N SER A 49 1.12 -6.74 -8.77
CA SER A 49 -0.09 -6.03 -8.37
C SER A 49 0.24 -4.81 -7.52
N ALA A 50 1.15 -4.97 -6.56
CA ALA A 50 1.59 -3.86 -5.72
C ALA A 50 2.23 -2.76 -6.55
N ARG A 51 3.09 -3.12 -7.51
CA ARG A 51 3.76 -2.15 -8.38
C ARG A 51 2.75 -1.37 -9.21
N ARG A 52 1.80 -2.08 -9.81
CA ARG A 52 0.76 -1.45 -10.65
C ARG A 52 -0.10 -0.51 -9.82
N MET A 53 -0.53 -0.95 -8.65
CA MET A 53 -1.34 -0.14 -7.76
C MET A 53 -0.57 1.07 -7.24
N ALA A 54 0.71 0.87 -6.89
CA ALA A 54 1.54 1.97 -6.43
C ALA A 54 1.66 3.04 -7.52
N ASN A 55 1.96 2.64 -8.76
CA ASN A 55 2.08 3.58 -9.87
C ASN A 55 0.78 4.35 -10.09
N LYS A 56 -0.34 3.66 -9.98
CA LYS A 56 -1.66 4.28 -10.19
C LYS A 56 -1.96 5.36 -9.15
N HIS A 57 -1.48 5.18 -7.94
CA HIS A 57 -1.79 6.08 -6.81
C HIS A 57 -0.60 6.93 -6.38
N GLY A 58 0.37 7.11 -7.27
CA GLY A 58 1.48 8.01 -7.01
C GLY A 58 2.57 7.48 -6.10
N GLY A 59 2.56 6.16 -5.84
CA GLY A 59 3.62 5.54 -5.05
C GLY A 59 4.89 5.38 -5.86
N ARG A 60 6.03 5.40 -5.16
CA ARG A 60 7.34 5.21 -5.77
C ARG A 60 8.09 4.12 -5.04
N LYS A 61 8.94 3.41 -5.77
CA LYS A 61 9.76 2.36 -5.16
C LYS A 61 10.69 2.97 -4.11
N TYR A 62 10.67 2.39 -2.92
CA TYR A 62 11.57 2.81 -1.85
C TYR A 62 12.92 2.11 -2.02
N ARG A 63 14.00 2.88 -1.99
CA ARG A 63 15.35 2.37 -2.21
C ARG A 63 16.20 2.34 -0.94
N GLY A 64 15.57 2.42 0.22
CA GLY A 64 16.29 2.32 1.48
C GLY A 64 16.68 0.89 1.83
N ARG A 65 17.62 0.75 2.76
CA ARG A 65 18.12 -0.57 3.17
C ARG A 65 17.14 -1.33 4.06
N VAL A 66 16.30 -0.60 4.79
CA VAL A 66 15.46 -1.19 5.84
C VAL A 66 14.20 -1.84 5.27
N PHE A 67 13.67 -1.33 4.17
CA PHE A 67 12.43 -1.82 3.56
C PHE A 67 12.68 -2.23 2.11
N GLY A 68 13.52 -3.23 1.90
CA GLY A 68 13.72 -3.76 0.54
C GLY A 68 12.39 -4.26 -0.04
N GLY A 69 12.01 -3.74 -1.21
CA GLY A 69 10.74 -4.08 -1.84
C GLY A 69 9.57 -3.24 -1.36
N GLY A 70 9.83 -2.11 -0.69
CA GLY A 70 8.78 -1.21 -0.23
C GLY A 70 8.44 -0.12 -1.23
N PHE A 71 7.35 0.60 -0.95
CA PHE A 71 6.91 1.74 -1.72
C PHE A 71 6.69 2.93 -0.79
N VAL A 72 6.92 4.13 -1.33
CA VAL A 72 6.68 5.39 -0.61
C VAL A 72 5.47 6.06 -1.23
N PHE A 73 4.52 6.47 -0.39
CA PHE A 73 3.30 7.15 -0.82
C PHE A 73 3.11 8.46 -0.07
N GLN A 74 2.43 9.40 -0.70
CA GLN A 74 1.72 10.44 0.03
C GLN A 74 0.57 9.77 0.77
N VAL A 75 0.28 10.20 1.99
CA VAL A 75 -0.73 9.53 2.83
C VAL A 75 -2.10 9.47 2.13
N TYR A 76 -2.48 10.57 1.45
CA TYR A 76 -3.76 10.60 0.74
C TYR A 76 -3.82 9.56 -0.38
N GLY A 77 -2.75 9.43 -1.16
CA GLY A 77 -2.69 8.45 -2.24
C GLY A 77 -2.74 7.02 -1.71
N LEU A 78 -2.09 6.77 -0.58
CA LEU A 78 -2.14 5.46 0.05
C LEU A 78 -3.55 5.11 0.50
N ASP A 79 -4.28 6.06 1.08
CA ASP A 79 -5.65 5.81 1.51
C ASP A 79 -6.55 5.44 0.33
N LEU A 80 -6.41 6.11 -0.80
CA LEU A 80 -7.16 5.78 -2.01
C LEU A 80 -6.82 4.37 -2.50
N LEU A 81 -5.55 4.01 -2.47
CA LEU A 81 -5.11 2.68 -2.88
C LEU A 81 -5.70 1.60 -1.97
N ILE A 82 -5.66 1.82 -0.66
CA ILE A 82 -6.19 0.86 0.30
C ILE A 82 -7.70 0.66 0.08
N ASP A 83 -8.43 1.74 -0.19
CA ASP A 83 -9.86 1.63 -0.47
C ASP A 83 -10.13 0.82 -1.74
N GLU A 84 -9.31 0.99 -2.78
CA GLU A 84 -9.43 0.22 -4.00
C GLU A 84 -9.16 -1.27 -3.75
N LEU A 85 -8.11 -1.59 -3.00
CA LEU A 85 -7.81 -2.97 -2.64
C LEU A 85 -8.94 -3.60 -1.84
N TYR A 86 -9.51 -2.85 -0.90
CA TYR A 86 -10.63 -3.34 -0.11
C TYR A 86 -11.82 -3.68 -1.00
N ASN A 87 -12.15 -2.81 -1.95
CA ASN A 87 -13.24 -3.04 -2.87
C ASN A 87 -12.98 -4.28 -3.74
N ASP A 88 -11.75 -4.48 -4.19
CA ASP A 88 -11.40 -5.63 -5.01
C ASP A 88 -11.57 -6.94 -4.25
N ILE A 89 -11.22 -6.96 -2.97
CA ILE A 89 -11.24 -8.18 -2.17
C ILE A 89 -12.64 -8.47 -1.63
N TYR A 90 -13.33 -7.46 -1.13
CA TYR A 90 -14.54 -7.66 -0.35
C TYR A 90 -15.84 -7.25 -1.05
N LYS A 91 -15.78 -6.51 -2.15
CA LYS A 91 -16.97 -6.00 -2.82
C LYS A 91 -17.12 -6.42 -4.28
N LYS A 92 -16.22 -7.24 -4.77
CA LYS A 92 -16.25 -7.56 -6.20
C LYS A 92 -17.44 -8.40 -6.62
N ASP A 93 -18.15 -8.98 -5.68
CA ASP A 93 -19.33 -9.79 -5.96
C ASP A 93 -20.65 -9.06 -5.74
N SER A 94 -20.58 -7.79 -5.41
CA SER A 94 -21.81 -7.01 -5.13
C SER A 94 -22.29 -6.22 -6.32
#